data_89249408e161f2c3601245d92a4629db
#
_entry.id   89249408e161f2c3601245d92a4629db
#
_cell.length_a   1.000
_cell.length_b   1.000
_cell.length_c   1.000
_cell.angle_alpha   90.00
_cell.angle_beta   90.00
_cell.angle_gamma   90.00
#
_symmetry.space_group_name_H-M   'P 1'
#
loop_
_entity.id
_entity.type
_entity.pdbx_description
1 polymer ?
#
loop_
_entity_poly.entity_id
_entity_poly.type
_entity_poly.pdbx_seq_one_letter_code
_entity_poly.pdbx_strand_id
1 'polypeptide(L)'
;NKIYMVVICVLMLLTGVVFIYTPGDLIVHDILGLDPSKALVVVFIVYACILAYYVLATLFPIDMIIGKVYPIFGAFLILSAIGVFIGTLADGGKDLHAFTTQAPILGGLLTAHPSKQSFIPVFFVTVACGILSGFHGSQATLISRTVKSEYEGKKTFFNMMLVEGFIAMVWAAGAMVLFNRHIANPDAYKSVVGFSGLETAPTLMVGIVSKEFMGKLGGLIAIIGVIVLPITSGDTAFRSLRLMIAEQFGVDQKSAIKRVTLSIIIFIPAVAILIYAKLNANGFNTLWQYFGFTNQLVAVFALLMISIYLKGHGKNYYLSLLPGCFYTFIVTSYIFHSEKLGFRLDKLLHMDKVANGYIASYVVGVIAIILFVALVNHFAK
;
A
#
# COMPACT_ATOMS: atom_id res chain seq x y z
N ASN A 1 -22.21 4.63 -8.35
CA ASN A 1 -21.15 5.59 -8.71
C ASN A 1 -20.72 6.51 -7.55
N LYS A 2 -21.63 7.11 -6.76
CA LYS A 2 -21.23 8.04 -5.68
C LYS A 2 -20.43 7.37 -4.56
N ILE A 3 -20.80 6.16 -4.13
CA ILE A 3 -20.09 5.43 -3.07
C ILE A 3 -18.65 5.10 -3.54
N TYR A 4 -18.53 4.55 -4.73
CA TYR A 4 -17.21 4.25 -5.31
C TYR A 4 -16.31 5.50 -5.39
N MET A 5 -16.89 6.63 -5.80
CA MET A 5 -16.17 7.89 -5.87
C MET A 5 -15.66 8.36 -4.50
N VAL A 6 -16.48 8.26 -3.46
CA VAL A 6 -16.04 8.61 -2.10
C VAL A 6 -14.91 7.70 -1.64
N VAL A 7 -15.03 6.39 -1.85
CA VAL A 7 -14.00 5.42 -1.44
C VAL A 7 -12.68 5.68 -2.17
N ILE A 8 -12.71 5.93 -3.48
CA ILE A 8 -11.49 6.21 -4.24
C ILE A 8 -10.86 7.57 -3.86
N CYS A 9 -11.66 8.58 -3.53
CA CYS A 9 -11.15 9.85 -3.02
C CYS A 9 -10.46 9.68 -1.66
N VAL A 10 -11.03 8.88 -0.76
CA VAL A 10 -10.40 8.52 0.52
C VAL A 10 -9.09 7.77 0.28
N LEU A 11 -9.10 6.78 -0.64
CA LEU A 11 -7.88 6.05 -1.00
C LEU A 11 -6.79 7.00 -1.49
N MET A 12 -7.09 7.90 -2.42
CA MET A 12 -6.10 8.85 -2.97
C MET A 12 -5.54 9.78 -1.90
N LEU A 13 -6.39 10.24 -0.98
CA LEU A 13 -5.96 11.07 0.14
C LEU A 13 -5.00 10.31 1.06
N LEU A 14 -5.37 9.10 1.48
CA LEU A 14 -4.54 8.27 2.35
C LEU A 14 -3.22 7.85 1.67
N THR A 15 -3.26 7.54 0.37
CA THR A 15 -2.07 7.25 -0.43
C THR A 15 -1.11 8.44 -0.41
N GLY A 16 -1.61 9.64 -0.66
CA GLY A 16 -0.79 10.84 -0.61
C GLY A 16 -0.16 11.08 0.76
N VAL A 17 -0.90 10.86 1.84
CA VAL A 17 -0.37 10.99 3.22
C VAL A 17 0.71 9.95 3.51
N VAL A 18 0.50 8.67 3.17
CA VAL A 18 1.52 7.61 3.34
C VAL A 18 2.78 7.94 2.55
N PHE A 19 2.63 8.51 1.36
CA PHE A 19 3.74 8.88 0.48
C PHE A 19 4.44 10.21 0.84
N ILE A 20 3.98 10.90 1.88
CA ILE A 20 4.71 11.95 2.59
C ILE A 20 5.40 11.36 3.83
N TYR A 21 4.66 10.57 4.60
CA TYR A 21 5.11 10.03 5.87
C TYR A 21 6.35 9.15 5.71
N THR A 22 6.28 8.13 4.84
CA THR A 22 7.36 7.14 4.68
C THR A 22 8.66 7.73 4.18
N PRO A 23 8.71 8.47 3.05
CA PRO A 23 9.96 9.08 2.61
C PRO A 23 10.48 10.14 3.57
N GLY A 24 9.59 10.86 4.26
CA GLY A 24 10.00 11.82 5.28
C GLY A 24 10.75 11.16 6.44
N ASP A 25 10.25 10.06 6.96
CA ASP A 25 10.93 9.31 8.03
C ASP A 25 12.26 8.71 7.54
N LEU A 26 12.32 8.19 6.30
CA LEU A 26 13.56 7.69 5.69
C LEU A 26 14.61 8.78 5.49
N ILE A 27 14.21 9.98 5.06
CA ILE A 27 15.13 11.12 4.93
C ILE A 27 15.72 11.46 6.30
N VAL A 28 14.89 11.59 7.33
CA VAL A 28 15.34 11.96 8.67
C VAL A 28 16.24 10.89 9.28
N HIS A 29 15.89 9.62 9.14
CA HIS A 29 16.65 8.53 9.74
C HIS A 29 17.89 8.16 8.93
N ASP A 30 17.72 7.86 7.65
CA ASP A 30 18.80 7.23 6.86
C ASP A 30 19.73 8.24 6.19
N ILE A 31 19.27 9.48 5.92
CA ILE A 31 20.08 10.52 5.30
C ILE A 31 20.62 11.50 6.34
N LEU A 32 19.77 11.98 7.27
CA LEU A 32 20.18 12.93 8.29
C LEU A 32 20.74 12.28 9.56
N GLY A 33 20.57 10.95 9.73
CA GLY A 33 21.07 10.21 10.88
C GLY A 33 20.35 10.56 12.21
N LEU A 34 19.11 11.07 12.13
CA LEU A 34 18.34 11.49 13.29
C LEU A 34 17.21 10.47 13.57
N ASP A 35 16.80 10.36 14.83
CA ASP A 35 15.65 9.55 15.20
C ASP A 35 14.33 10.30 14.88
N PRO A 36 13.49 9.81 13.93
CA PRO A 36 12.26 10.49 13.56
C PRO A 36 11.23 10.62 14.68
N SER A 37 11.36 9.85 15.74
CA SER A 37 10.49 9.93 16.93
C SER A 37 10.89 11.08 17.85
N LYS A 38 12.17 11.44 17.87
CA LYS A 38 12.73 12.50 18.72
C LYS A 38 12.89 13.82 18.00
N ALA A 39 13.22 13.79 16.71
CA ALA A 39 13.49 14.96 15.88
C ALA A 39 12.23 15.50 15.18
N LEU A 40 11.10 15.62 15.88
CA LEU A 40 9.80 15.98 15.31
C LEU A 40 9.83 17.27 14.48
N VAL A 41 10.58 18.29 14.92
CA VAL A 41 10.70 19.56 14.17
C VAL A 41 11.32 19.32 12.79
N VAL A 42 12.39 18.53 12.72
CA VAL A 42 13.05 18.21 11.45
C VAL A 42 12.12 17.39 10.55
N VAL A 43 11.40 16.43 11.12
CA VAL A 43 10.39 15.63 10.38
C VAL A 43 9.32 16.54 9.78
N PHE A 44 8.77 17.48 10.53
CA PHE A 44 7.75 18.40 10.01
C PHE A 44 8.30 19.37 8.96
N ILE A 45 9.58 19.79 9.07
CA ILE A 45 10.23 20.56 8.01
C ILE A 45 10.33 19.74 6.73
N VAL A 46 10.77 18.48 6.81
CA VAL A 46 10.84 17.57 5.64
C VAL A 46 9.45 17.35 5.04
N TYR A 47 8.42 17.11 5.85
CA TYR A 47 7.04 17.00 5.37
C TYR A 47 6.57 18.28 4.66
N ALA A 48 6.89 19.45 5.20
CA ALA A 48 6.56 20.73 4.59
C ALA A 48 7.28 20.91 3.23
N CYS A 49 8.54 20.48 3.11
CA CYS A 49 9.27 20.50 1.83
C CYS A 49 8.61 19.59 0.79
N ILE A 50 8.20 18.38 1.17
CA ILE A 50 7.48 17.44 0.27
C ILE A 50 6.13 18.04 -0.16
N LEU A 51 5.37 18.63 0.77
CA LEU A 51 4.10 19.30 0.47
C LEU A 51 4.30 20.51 -0.45
N ALA A 52 5.33 21.31 -0.22
CA ALA A 52 5.69 22.44 -1.11
C ALA A 52 6.02 21.95 -2.53
N TYR A 53 6.74 20.83 -2.64
CA TYR A 53 6.96 20.19 -3.93
C TYR A 53 5.61 19.78 -4.59
N TYR A 54 4.65 19.20 -3.86
CA TYR A 54 3.35 18.83 -4.42
C TYR A 54 2.53 20.04 -4.89
N VAL A 55 2.62 21.18 -4.19
CA VAL A 55 2.00 22.44 -4.65
C VAL A 55 2.63 22.90 -5.95
N LEU A 56 3.97 22.91 -6.02
CA LEU A 56 4.71 23.30 -7.23
C LEU A 56 4.39 22.34 -8.41
N ALA A 57 4.40 21.02 -8.15
CA ALA A 57 4.06 20.01 -9.15
C ALA A 57 2.64 20.16 -9.71
N THR A 58 1.73 20.74 -8.94
CA THR A 58 0.37 21.06 -9.39
C THR A 58 0.33 22.13 -10.50
N LEU A 59 1.32 23.00 -10.53
CA LEU A 59 1.43 24.10 -11.53
C LEU A 59 2.00 23.61 -12.87
N PHE A 60 2.87 22.61 -12.85
CA PHE A 60 3.58 22.13 -14.03
C PHE A 60 3.00 20.84 -14.62
N PRO A 61 3.13 20.60 -15.93
CA PRO A 61 2.80 19.31 -16.52
C PRO A 61 3.69 18.20 -15.95
N ILE A 62 3.09 17.03 -15.70
CA ILE A 62 3.80 15.84 -15.17
C ILE A 62 5.06 15.53 -15.99
N ASP A 63 4.97 15.59 -17.31
CA ASP A 63 6.02 15.15 -18.22
C ASP A 63 7.31 15.98 -18.13
N MET A 64 7.21 17.24 -17.71
CA MET A 64 8.38 18.13 -17.61
C MET A 64 9.29 17.80 -16.44
N ILE A 65 8.72 17.43 -15.29
CA ILE A 65 9.49 17.17 -14.06
C ILE A 65 9.82 15.69 -13.95
N ILE A 66 8.82 14.85 -14.09
CA ILE A 66 8.89 13.42 -13.83
C ILE A 66 9.58 12.69 -14.99
N GLY A 67 9.28 13.03 -16.25
CA GLY A 67 9.75 12.29 -17.41
C GLY A 67 11.27 12.17 -17.56
N LYS A 68 12.04 13.12 -17.04
CA LYS A 68 13.51 13.09 -17.10
C LYS A 68 14.15 12.40 -15.90
N VAL A 69 13.51 12.47 -14.74
CA VAL A 69 14.07 12.03 -13.45
C VAL A 69 13.65 10.58 -13.14
N TYR A 70 12.46 10.18 -13.53
CA TYR A 70 11.91 8.85 -13.29
C TYR A 70 12.77 7.68 -13.78
N PRO A 71 13.33 7.69 -15.01
CA PRO A 71 14.12 6.55 -15.47
C PRO A 71 15.33 6.26 -14.60
N ILE A 72 15.96 7.30 -14.04
CA ILE A 72 17.15 7.16 -13.20
C ILE A 72 16.78 6.52 -11.85
N PHE A 73 15.74 7.02 -11.19
CA PHE A 73 15.30 6.47 -9.91
C PHE A 73 14.60 5.11 -10.06
N GLY A 74 13.92 4.88 -11.18
CA GLY A 74 13.43 3.56 -11.54
C GLY A 74 14.55 2.53 -11.71
N ALA A 75 15.68 2.93 -12.33
CA ALA A 75 16.86 2.09 -12.41
C ALA A 75 17.45 1.80 -11.02
N PHE A 76 17.51 2.78 -10.13
CA PHE A 76 17.95 2.56 -8.75
C PHE A 76 17.05 1.58 -8.00
N LEU A 77 15.72 1.67 -8.18
CA LEU A 77 14.78 0.71 -7.58
C LEU A 77 15.01 -0.71 -8.10
N ILE A 78 15.15 -0.88 -9.41
CA ILE A 78 15.38 -2.19 -10.03
C ILE A 78 16.71 -2.77 -9.56
N LEU A 79 17.79 -1.98 -9.57
CA LEU A 79 19.11 -2.40 -9.06
C LEU A 79 19.02 -2.78 -7.58
N SER A 80 18.25 -2.03 -6.79
CA SER A 80 18.04 -2.34 -5.38
C SER A 80 17.28 -3.66 -5.18
N ALA A 81 16.22 -3.87 -5.95
CA ALA A 81 15.47 -5.12 -5.89
C ALA A 81 16.35 -6.32 -6.28
N ILE A 82 17.16 -6.19 -7.33
CA ILE A 82 18.12 -7.22 -7.73
C ILE A 82 19.17 -7.45 -6.63
N GLY A 83 19.73 -6.40 -6.05
CA GLY A 83 20.72 -6.49 -4.98
C GLY A 83 20.16 -7.13 -3.73
N VAL A 84 18.98 -6.74 -3.28
CA VAL A 84 18.29 -7.37 -2.15
C VAL A 84 17.94 -8.83 -2.46
N PHE A 85 17.48 -9.12 -3.68
CA PHE A 85 17.18 -10.49 -4.10
C PHE A 85 18.42 -11.40 -4.02
N ILE A 86 19.54 -10.98 -4.62
CA ILE A 86 20.80 -11.72 -4.59
C ILE A 86 21.29 -11.87 -3.14
N GLY A 87 21.30 -10.79 -2.36
CA GLY A 87 21.72 -10.81 -0.96
C GLY A 87 20.86 -11.72 -0.10
N THR A 88 19.54 -11.66 -0.28
CA THR A 88 18.59 -12.53 0.43
C THR A 88 18.83 -14.01 0.10
N LEU A 89 19.12 -14.36 -1.15
CA LEU A 89 19.40 -15.75 -1.53
C LEU A 89 20.80 -16.22 -1.09
N ALA A 90 21.81 -15.37 -1.23
CA ALA A 90 23.19 -15.73 -0.95
C ALA A 90 23.49 -15.83 0.55
N ASP A 91 23.02 -14.87 1.33
CA ASP A 91 23.26 -14.75 2.76
C ASP A 91 22.04 -15.17 3.61
N GLY A 92 20.85 -14.79 3.18
CA GLY A 92 19.60 -15.02 3.92
C GLY A 92 18.90 -16.34 3.60
N GLY A 93 19.39 -17.15 2.66
CA GLY A 93 18.67 -18.34 2.18
C GLY A 93 18.33 -19.36 3.27
N LYS A 94 19.15 -19.48 4.31
CA LYS A 94 18.91 -20.37 5.45
C LYS A 94 17.79 -19.85 6.36
N ASP A 95 17.60 -18.53 6.41
CA ASP A 95 16.64 -17.85 7.26
C ASP A 95 15.34 -17.54 6.50
N LEU A 96 15.31 -17.84 5.20
CA LEU A 96 14.12 -17.70 4.36
C LEU A 96 13.18 -18.90 4.55
N HIS A 97 12.52 -18.96 5.69
CA HIS A 97 11.50 -19.97 5.96
C HIS A 97 10.22 -19.30 6.42
N ALA A 98 9.08 -19.90 6.06
CA ALA A 98 7.78 -19.40 6.47
C ALA A 98 7.61 -19.54 7.98
N PHE A 99 6.82 -18.67 8.59
CA PHE A 99 6.39 -18.77 9.99
C PHE A 99 5.76 -20.13 10.34
N THR A 100 5.45 -20.91 9.33
CA THR A 100 4.82 -22.23 9.41
C THR A 100 5.74 -23.34 9.87
N THR A 101 7.07 -23.14 9.91
CA THR A 101 8.00 -24.18 10.38
C THR A 101 7.85 -24.50 11.86
N GLN A 102 7.23 -23.60 12.63
CA GLN A 102 6.95 -23.79 14.05
C GLN A 102 5.50 -24.15 14.35
N ALA A 103 4.61 -24.17 13.34
CA ALA A 103 3.20 -24.51 13.51
C ALA A 103 2.68 -25.26 12.26
N PRO A 104 1.81 -26.26 12.41
CA PRO A 104 1.19 -26.94 11.28
C PRO A 104 0.50 -25.92 10.35
N ILE A 105 0.57 -26.12 9.05
CA ILE A 105 0.10 -25.17 8.01
C ILE A 105 -1.30 -24.60 8.33
N LEU A 106 -2.25 -25.41 8.76
CA LEU A 106 -3.60 -24.97 9.15
C LEU A 106 -3.63 -24.23 10.48
N GLY A 107 -2.88 -24.65 11.48
CA GLY A 107 -2.79 -23.96 12.78
C GLY A 107 -2.00 -22.65 12.68
N GLY A 108 -0.91 -22.63 11.91
CA GLY A 108 -0.10 -21.45 11.67
C GLY A 108 -0.82 -20.36 10.87
N LEU A 109 -1.57 -20.73 9.83
CA LEU A 109 -2.40 -19.80 9.05
C LEU A 109 -3.49 -19.11 9.89
N LEU A 110 -3.97 -19.77 10.95
CA LEU A 110 -5.05 -19.21 11.77
C LEU A 110 -4.56 -18.48 13.02
N THR A 111 -3.38 -18.81 13.55
CA THR A 111 -2.94 -18.37 14.88
C THR A 111 -1.54 -17.77 14.95
N ALA A 112 -0.73 -17.86 13.91
CA ALA A 112 0.69 -17.50 13.96
C ALA A 112 1.00 -15.99 13.89
N HIS A 113 0.00 -15.11 13.84
CA HIS A 113 0.24 -13.67 13.84
C HIS A 113 0.71 -13.22 15.24
N PRO A 114 1.84 -12.46 15.36
CA PRO A 114 2.36 -12.01 16.64
C PRO A 114 1.35 -11.29 17.55
N SER A 115 0.40 -10.57 16.94
CA SER A 115 -0.70 -9.89 17.65
C SER A 115 -1.89 -10.80 17.96
N LYS A 116 -1.74 -12.12 17.84
CA LYS A 116 -2.83 -13.12 18.03
C LYS A 116 -4.06 -12.90 17.16
N GLN A 117 -3.90 -12.19 16.04
CA GLN A 117 -4.96 -11.97 15.05
C GLN A 117 -4.99 -13.11 14.04
N SER A 118 -6.15 -13.37 13.46
CA SER A 118 -6.28 -14.38 12.41
C SER A 118 -5.48 -13.98 11.17
N PHE A 119 -4.65 -14.91 10.69
CA PHE A 119 -3.71 -14.65 9.60
C PHE A 119 -4.42 -14.23 8.30
N ILE A 120 -5.51 -14.92 7.94
CA ILE A 120 -6.09 -14.77 6.60
C ILE A 120 -6.52 -13.33 6.28
N PRO A 121 -7.41 -12.64 7.03
CA PRO A 121 -7.80 -11.30 6.63
C PRO A 121 -6.69 -10.27 6.87
N VAL A 122 -5.92 -10.40 7.95
CA VAL A 122 -4.90 -9.40 8.32
C VAL A 122 -3.73 -9.40 7.35
N PHE A 123 -3.20 -10.58 7.01
CA PHE A 123 -2.10 -10.71 6.06
C PHE A 123 -2.47 -10.11 4.70
N PHE A 124 -3.63 -10.49 4.15
CA PHE A 124 -4.01 -10.03 2.82
C PHE A 124 -4.39 -8.54 2.78
N VAL A 125 -4.85 -7.96 3.88
CA VAL A 125 -5.05 -6.50 3.97
C VAL A 125 -3.71 -5.76 4.03
N THR A 126 -2.72 -6.30 4.71
CA THR A 126 -1.41 -5.64 4.87
C THR A 126 -0.50 -5.77 3.64
N VAL A 127 -0.61 -6.85 2.87
CA VAL A 127 0.19 -7.12 1.66
C VAL A 127 -0.45 -6.55 0.39
N ALA A 128 -1.52 -5.80 0.52
CA ALA A 128 -2.40 -5.36 -0.56
C ALA A 128 -1.68 -4.74 -1.76
N CYS A 129 -0.80 -3.77 -1.52
CA CYS A 129 -0.23 -2.97 -2.61
C CYS A 129 0.67 -3.74 -3.57
N GLY A 130 1.34 -4.79 -3.11
CA GLY A 130 2.23 -5.59 -3.94
C GLY A 130 1.52 -6.71 -4.73
N ILE A 131 0.31 -7.09 -4.32
CA ILE A 131 -0.44 -8.19 -4.94
C ILE A 131 -1.68 -7.65 -5.65
N LEU A 132 -2.45 -6.81 -4.98
CA LEU A 132 -3.68 -6.21 -5.51
C LEU A 132 -3.80 -4.78 -5.03
N SER A 133 -3.86 -3.82 -5.93
CA SER A 133 -3.92 -2.40 -5.60
C SER A 133 -5.05 -1.68 -6.34
N GLY A 134 -5.98 -1.12 -5.59
CA GLY A 134 -7.01 -0.21 -6.11
C GLY A 134 -6.43 1.11 -6.63
N PHE A 135 -5.24 1.48 -6.16
CA PHE A 135 -4.50 2.64 -6.67
C PHE A 135 -4.19 2.50 -8.17
N HIS A 136 -3.90 1.28 -8.65
CA HIS A 136 -3.72 1.01 -10.06
C HIS A 136 -4.94 1.36 -10.91
N GLY A 137 -6.15 1.20 -10.39
CA GLY A 137 -7.38 1.58 -11.08
C GLY A 137 -7.44 3.07 -11.41
N SER A 138 -6.99 3.94 -10.51
CA SER A 138 -6.89 5.38 -10.77
C SER A 138 -5.72 5.73 -11.67
N GLN A 139 -4.58 5.06 -11.51
CA GLN A 139 -3.40 5.27 -12.37
C GLN A 139 -3.65 4.82 -13.81
N ALA A 140 -4.33 3.70 -14.00
CA ALA A 140 -4.67 3.19 -15.33
C ALA A 140 -5.45 4.22 -16.16
N THR A 141 -6.35 4.96 -15.55
CA THR A 141 -7.12 6.03 -16.24
C THR A 141 -6.24 7.20 -16.70
N LEU A 142 -5.21 7.56 -15.95
CA LEU A 142 -4.27 8.62 -16.35
C LEU A 142 -3.30 8.12 -17.43
N ILE A 143 -2.73 6.94 -17.23
CA ILE A 143 -1.72 6.36 -18.12
C ILE A 143 -2.32 6.00 -19.47
N SER A 144 -3.57 5.50 -19.51
CA SER A 144 -4.26 5.19 -20.76
C SER A 144 -4.37 6.39 -21.72
N ARG A 145 -4.37 7.61 -21.20
CA ARG A 145 -4.37 8.84 -22.00
C ARG A 145 -2.99 9.21 -22.56
N THR A 146 -1.91 8.62 -22.05
CA THR A 146 -0.53 8.91 -22.44
C THR A 146 0.07 7.81 -23.33
N VAL A 147 -0.51 6.61 -23.31
CA VAL A 147 -0.07 5.48 -24.14
C VAL A 147 -0.34 5.79 -25.62
N LYS A 148 0.67 5.60 -26.49
CA LYS A 148 0.59 5.96 -27.90
C LYS A 148 -0.29 5.03 -28.73
N SER A 149 -0.39 3.77 -28.32
CA SER A 149 -1.22 2.76 -29.02
C SER A 149 -1.69 1.67 -28.06
N GLU A 150 -2.78 0.98 -28.42
CA GLU A 150 -3.30 -0.16 -27.65
C GLU A 150 -2.32 -1.34 -27.59
N TYR A 151 -1.41 -1.49 -28.57
CA TYR A 151 -0.37 -2.52 -28.57
C TYR A 151 0.61 -2.39 -27.40
N GLU A 152 0.81 -1.18 -26.88
CA GLU A 152 1.65 -0.95 -25.70
C GLU A 152 0.94 -1.33 -24.40
N GLY A 153 -0.38 -1.54 -24.42
CA GLY A 153 -1.18 -1.81 -23.23
C GLY A 153 -0.69 -3.03 -22.44
N LYS A 154 -0.37 -4.14 -23.11
CA LYS A 154 0.18 -5.33 -22.47
C LYS A 154 1.50 -5.03 -21.76
N LYS A 155 2.39 -4.27 -22.40
CA LYS A 155 3.70 -3.92 -21.84
C LYS A 155 3.55 -2.95 -20.67
N THR A 156 2.72 -1.92 -20.81
CA THR A 156 2.57 -0.86 -19.83
C THR A 156 1.77 -1.28 -18.61
N PHE A 157 0.67 -2.02 -18.79
CA PHE A 157 -0.21 -2.38 -17.68
C PHE A 157 0.11 -3.77 -17.10
N PHE A 158 0.16 -4.80 -17.95
CA PHE A 158 0.32 -6.18 -17.46
C PHE A 158 1.76 -6.50 -17.06
N ASN A 159 2.74 -6.27 -17.96
CA ASN A 159 4.13 -6.65 -17.66
C ASN A 159 4.70 -5.83 -16.50
N MET A 160 4.35 -4.55 -16.38
CA MET A 160 4.84 -3.70 -15.27
C MET A 160 4.27 -4.15 -13.93
N MET A 161 3.02 -4.60 -13.87
CA MET A 161 2.45 -5.17 -12.64
C MET A 161 3.14 -6.48 -12.22
N LEU A 162 3.57 -7.31 -13.17
CA LEU A 162 4.37 -8.50 -12.85
C LEU A 162 5.72 -8.13 -12.24
N VAL A 163 6.39 -7.11 -12.80
CA VAL A 163 7.66 -6.61 -12.25
C VAL A 163 7.46 -6.02 -10.87
N GLU A 164 6.40 -5.24 -10.66
CA GLU A 164 6.05 -4.68 -9.35
C GLU A 164 5.81 -5.78 -8.31
N GLY A 165 5.01 -6.79 -8.66
CA GLY A 165 4.74 -7.93 -7.77
C GLY A 165 6.02 -8.69 -7.40
N PHE A 166 6.94 -8.89 -8.36
CA PHE A 166 8.24 -9.49 -8.09
C PHE A 166 9.07 -8.64 -7.12
N ILE A 167 9.16 -7.33 -7.35
CA ILE A 167 9.87 -6.40 -6.46
C ILE A 167 9.27 -6.44 -5.05
N ALA A 168 7.94 -6.41 -4.93
CA ALA A 168 7.26 -6.49 -3.63
C ALA A 168 7.59 -7.80 -2.88
N MET A 169 7.63 -8.94 -3.58
CA MET A 169 8.01 -10.23 -2.99
C MET A 169 9.47 -10.25 -2.52
N VAL A 170 10.38 -9.61 -3.25
CA VAL A 170 11.80 -9.49 -2.85
C VAL A 170 11.93 -8.74 -1.52
N TRP A 171 11.24 -7.61 -1.37
CA TRP A 171 11.24 -6.84 -0.12
C TRP A 171 10.59 -7.60 1.03
N ALA A 172 9.49 -8.31 0.75
CA ALA A 172 8.85 -9.16 1.75
C ALA A 172 9.77 -10.30 2.21
N ALA A 173 10.47 -10.93 1.29
CA ALA A 173 11.45 -11.99 1.61
C ALA A 173 12.61 -11.45 2.46
N GLY A 174 13.18 -10.29 2.09
CA GLY A 174 14.22 -9.66 2.89
C GLY A 174 13.77 -9.31 4.31
N ALA A 175 12.58 -8.75 4.45
CA ALA A 175 11.98 -8.46 5.76
C ALA A 175 11.74 -9.75 6.57
N MET A 176 11.29 -10.84 5.94
CA MET A 176 11.10 -12.14 6.58
C MET A 176 12.40 -12.72 7.12
N VAL A 177 13.48 -12.65 6.34
CA VAL A 177 14.82 -13.11 6.78
C VAL A 177 15.27 -12.33 8.02
N LEU A 178 15.16 -11.00 7.99
CA LEU A 178 15.55 -10.19 9.13
C LEU A 178 14.71 -10.48 10.37
N PHE A 179 13.41 -10.71 10.21
CA PHE A 179 12.52 -11.07 11.31
C PHE A 179 12.91 -12.43 11.91
N ASN A 180 13.21 -13.44 11.08
CA ASN A 180 13.64 -14.76 11.55
C ASN A 180 15.01 -14.68 12.26
N ARG A 181 15.94 -13.88 11.76
CA ARG A 181 17.24 -13.61 12.43
C ARG A 181 17.05 -12.92 13.77
N HIS A 182 16.13 -11.97 13.87
CA HIS A 182 15.80 -11.31 15.13
C HIS A 182 15.22 -12.30 16.15
N ILE A 183 14.34 -13.20 15.72
CA ILE A 183 13.80 -14.24 16.63
C ILE A 183 14.91 -15.18 17.10
N ALA A 184 15.82 -15.56 16.22
CA ALA A 184 16.92 -16.46 16.53
C ALA A 184 17.99 -15.81 17.44
N ASN A 185 18.26 -14.50 17.25
CA ASN A 185 19.25 -13.75 18.01
C ASN A 185 18.79 -12.30 18.25
N PRO A 186 17.90 -12.07 19.24
CA PRO A 186 17.32 -10.76 19.52
C PRO A 186 18.36 -9.68 19.84
N ASP A 187 19.44 -10.02 20.54
CA ASP A 187 20.44 -9.04 20.96
C ASP A 187 21.31 -8.54 19.80
N ALA A 188 21.67 -9.41 18.87
CA ALA A 188 22.48 -9.05 17.70
C ALA A 188 21.71 -8.16 16.71
N TYR A 189 20.42 -8.42 16.54
CA TYR A 189 19.57 -7.70 15.57
C TYR A 189 18.76 -6.54 16.19
N LYS A 190 18.75 -6.42 17.51
CA LYS A 190 18.07 -5.32 18.23
C LYS A 190 18.65 -3.95 17.87
N SER A 191 19.96 -3.83 17.80
CA SER A 191 20.65 -2.58 17.45
C SER A 191 20.63 -2.26 15.95
N VAL A 192 20.62 -3.29 15.10
CA VAL A 192 20.63 -3.14 13.63
C VAL A 192 19.24 -2.80 13.12
N VAL A 193 18.23 -3.38 13.71
CA VAL A 193 16.84 -3.33 13.22
C VAL A 193 16.01 -2.32 14.03
N GLY A 194 16.50 -1.83 15.16
CA GLY A 194 15.73 -0.99 16.08
C GLY A 194 14.47 -1.69 16.60
N PHE A 195 14.37 -3.01 16.49
CA PHE A 195 13.28 -3.84 16.99
C PHE A 195 13.36 -4.00 18.51
N SER A 196 13.02 -2.99 19.24
CA SER A 196 12.62 -3.20 20.63
C SER A 196 11.16 -3.63 20.66
N GLY A 197 10.95 -4.96 20.47
CA GLY A 197 9.59 -5.53 20.39
C GLY A 197 8.79 -4.96 19.22
N LEU A 198 8.27 -5.75 18.34
CA LEU A 198 7.24 -5.57 17.26
C LEU A 198 6.69 -4.15 16.93
N GLU A 199 7.18 -3.10 17.56
CA GLU A 199 6.72 -1.72 17.50
C GLU A 199 7.59 -0.79 16.68
N THR A 200 8.59 -1.31 15.99
CA THR A 200 9.50 -0.44 15.23
C THR A 200 8.83 0.08 13.99
N ALA A 201 9.10 1.33 13.70
CA ALA A 201 8.55 2.06 12.59
C ALA A 201 8.66 1.23 11.28
N PRO A 202 7.57 0.67 10.75
CA PRO A 202 7.61 -0.11 9.51
C PRO A 202 8.21 0.67 8.33
N THR A 203 8.15 2.00 8.42
CA THR A 203 8.71 2.94 7.46
C THR A 203 10.23 2.80 7.28
N LEU A 204 10.96 2.37 8.31
CA LEU A 204 12.42 2.22 8.27
C LEU A 204 12.89 0.85 7.77
N MET A 205 11.97 -0.11 7.64
CA MET A 205 12.30 -1.49 7.29
C MET A 205 13.04 -1.61 5.96
N VAL A 206 12.66 -0.79 4.99
CA VAL A 206 13.30 -0.80 3.67
C VAL A 206 14.77 -0.40 3.74
N GLY A 207 15.08 0.63 4.52
CA GLY A 207 16.48 1.06 4.73
C GLY A 207 17.30 -0.02 5.41
N ILE A 208 16.73 -0.71 6.39
CA ILE A 208 17.38 -1.78 7.14
C ILE A 208 17.68 -2.98 6.24
N VAL A 209 16.65 -3.47 5.52
CA VAL A 209 16.79 -4.58 4.55
C VAL A 209 17.85 -4.28 3.50
N SER A 210 17.84 -3.05 2.98
CA SER A 210 18.81 -2.64 1.95
C SER A 210 20.24 -2.64 2.46
N LYS A 211 20.46 -2.11 3.66
CA LYS A 211 21.80 -2.05 4.28
C LYS A 211 22.32 -3.42 4.64
N GLU A 212 21.46 -4.32 5.12
CA GLU A 212 21.80 -5.69 5.48
C GLU A 212 22.29 -6.48 4.26
N PHE A 213 21.52 -6.48 3.16
CA PHE A 213 21.80 -7.33 2.00
C PHE A 213 22.67 -6.67 0.93
N MET A 214 22.81 -5.36 0.90
CA MET A 214 23.62 -4.64 -0.09
C MET A 214 24.80 -3.88 0.51
N GLY A 215 24.96 -3.90 1.83
CA GLY A 215 25.96 -3.12 2.54
C GLY A 215 25.66 -1.62 2.52
N LYS A 216 26.59 -0.81 3.04
CA LYS A 216 26.36 0.64 3.24
C LYS A 216 26.11 1.40 1.92
N LEU A 217 26.92 1.16 0.90
CA LEU A 217 26.83 1.90 -0.37
C LEU A 217 25.60 1.48 -1.18
N GLY A 218 25.38 0.17 -1.33
CA GLY A 218 24.20 -0.37 -2.01
C GLY A 218 22.90 0.02 -1.28
N GLY A 219 22.92 -0.03 0.05
CA GLY A 219 21.81 0.44 0.88
C GLY A 219 21.47 1.90 0.67
N LEU A 220 22.46 2.79 0.52
CA LEU A 220 22.22 4.20 0.24
C LEU A 220 21.54 4.43 -1.12
N ILE A 221 22.00 3.73 -2.16
CA ILE A 221 21.38 3.79 -3.50
C ILE A 221 19.92 3.32 -3.44
N ALA A 222 19.66 2.23 -2.73
CA ALA A 222 18.33 1.71 -2.53
C ALA A 222 17.41 2.72 -1.81
N ILE A 223 17.90 3.31 -0.73
CA ILE A 223 17.15 4.29 0.07
C ILE A 223 16.78 5.52 -0.77
N ILE A 224 17.70 6.04 -1.59
CA ILE A 224 17.40 7.16 -2.49
C ILE A 224 16.29 6.79 -3.47
N GLY A 225 16.35 5.60 -4.08
CA GLY A 225 15.31 5.12 -4.98
C GLY A 225 13.95 5.04 -4.29
N VAL A 226 13.92 4.45 -3.09
CA VAL A 226 12.69 4.27 -2.30
C VAL A 226 12.15 5.57 -1.70
N ILE A 227 12.97 6.61 -1.53
CA ILE A 227 12.50 7.94 -1.12
C ILE A 227 11.83 8.67 -2.29
N VAL A 228 12.46 8.69 -3.45
CA VAL A 228 12.00 9.52 -4.58
C VAL A 228 10.72 8.96 -5.21
N LEU A 229 10.60 7.64 -5.33
CA LEU A 229 9.44 7.02 -5.98
C LEU A 229 8.11 7.28 -5.26
N PRO A 230 7.98 7.10 -3.93
CA PRO A 230 6.76 7.48 -3.23
C PRO A 230 6.43 8.97 -3.34
N ILE A 231 7.42 9.85 -3.29
CA ILE A 231 7.19 11.30 -3.43
C ILE A 231 6.54 11.60 -4.78
N THR A 232 7.04 11.02 -5.86
CA THR A 232 6.47 11.24 -7.19
C THR A 232 5.10 10.55 -7.38
N SER A 233 4.90 9.40 -6.75
CA SER A 233 3.60 8.72 -6.74
C SER A 233 2.56 9.46 -5.91
N GLY A 234 2.97 10.13 -4.82
CA GLY A 234 2.12 10.98 -4.01
C GLY A 234 1.61 12.21 -4.77
N ASP A 235 2.46 12.86 -5.58
CA ASP A 235 2.02 13.92 -6.49
C ASP A 235 0.92 13.41 -7.42
N THR A 236 1.11 12.23 -8.01
CA THR A 236 0.12 11.65 -8.91
C THR A 236 -1.18 11.30 -8.20
N ALA A 237 -1.13 10.82 -6.94
CA ALA A 237 -2.30 10.55 -6.13
C ALA A 237 -3.12 11.82 -5.85
N PHE A 238 -2.47 12.87 -5.36
CA PHE A 238 -3.14 14.15 -5.09
C PHE A 238 -3.66 14.81 -6.36
N ARG A 239 -2.96 14.68 -7.48
CA ARG A 239 -3.41 15.17 -8.77
C ARG A 239 -4.66 14.43 -9.25
N SER A 240 -4.70 13.11 -9.12
CA SER A 240 -5.87 12.29 -9.45
C SER A 240 -7.05 12.67 -8.57
N LEU A 241 -6.84 12.81 -7.27
CA LEU A 241 -7.85 13.25 -6.32
C LEU A 241 -8.43 14.62 -6.70
N ARG A 242 -7.56 15.57 -7.00
CA ARG A 242 -7.98 16.92 -7.42
C ARG A 242 -8.82 16.87 -8.71
N LEU A 243 -8.39 16.09 -9.70
CA LEU A 243 -9.12 15.99 -10.96
C LEU A 243 -10.51 15.36 -10.76
N MET A 244 -10.62 14.30 -9.95
CA MET A 244 -11.90 13.67 -9.63
C MET A 244 -12.84 14.62 -8.90
N ILE A 245 -12.34 15.38 -7.92
CA ILE A 245 -13.16 16.38 -7.20
C ILE A 245 -13.55 17.51 -8.14
N ALA A 246 -12.62 17.99 -8.96
CA ALA A 246 -12.88 19.06 -9.91
C ALA A 246 -13.97 18.68 -10.94
N GLU A 247 -13.92 17.46 -11.44
CA GLU A 247 -14.93 16.94 -12.38
C GLU A 247 -16.31 16.85 -11.71
N GLN A 248 -16.35 16.35 -10.47
CA GLN A 248 -17.60 16.22 -9.73
C GLN A 248 -18.28 17.57 -9.43
N PHE A 249 -17.48 18.59 -9.13
CA PHE A 249 -17.99 19.93 -8.78
C PHE A 249 -17.96 20.94 -9.95
N GLY A 250 -17.57 20.51 -11.15
CA GLY A 250 -17.50 21.38 -12.32
C GLY A 250 -16.42 22.47 -12.22
N VAL A 251 -15.35 22.25 -11.47
CA VAL A 251 -14.29 23.25 -11.28
C VAL A 251 -13.33 23.22 -12.48
N ASP A 252 -13.25 24.35 -13.20
CA ASP A 252 -12.37 24.48 -14.34
C ASP A 252 -10.89 24.34 -13.94
N GLN A 253 -10.21 23.38 -14.56
CA GLN A 253 -8.81 23.04 -14.32
C GLN A 253 -7.81 23.74 -15.26
N LYS A 254 -8.28 24.59 -16.18
CA LYS A 254 -7.39 25.41 -17.03
C LYS A 254 -6.77 26.56 -16.24
N SER A 255 -7.50 27.12 -15.27
CA SER A 255 -7.01 28.18 -14.39
C SER A 255 -6.01 27.65 -13.36
N ALA A 256 -4.78 28.20 -13.34
CA ALA A 256 -3.75 27.87 -12.35
C ALA A 256 -4.22 28.17 -10.92
N ILE A 257 -4.92 29.31 -10.72
CA ILE A 257 -5.44 29.73 -9.40
C ILE A 257 -6.43 28.68 -8.88
N LYS A 258 -7.41 28.26 -9.68
CA LYS A 258 -8.40 27.25 -9.28
C LYS A 258 -7.75 25.90 -8.97
N ARG A 259 -6.71 25.50 -9.73
CA ARG A 259 -5.93 24.29 -9.46
C ARG A 259 -5.25 24.35 -8.10
N VAL A 260 -4.53 25.44 -7.81
CA VAL A 260 -3.82 25.61 -6.55
C VAL A 260 -4.77 25.69 -5.37
N THR A 261 -5.85 26.49 -5.48
CA THR A 261 -6.86 26.63 -4.44
C THR A 261 -7.47 25.26 -4.08
N LEU A 262 -7.88 24.49 -5.09
CA LEU A 262 -8.44 23.15 -4.85
C LEU A 262 -7.41 22.19 -4.24
N SER A 263 -6.14 22.27 -4.65
CA SER A 263 -5.07 21.46 -4.05
C SER A 263 -4.84 21.83 -2.58
N ILE A 264 -4.85 23.11 -2.23
CA ILE A 264 -4.70 23.56 -0.83
C ILE A 264 -5.86 23.02 0.02
N ILE A 265 -7.09 23.09 -0.48
CA ILE A 265 -8.27 22.56 0.22
C ILE A 265 -8.11 21.05 0.49
N ILE A 266 -7.57 20.30 -0.47
CA ILE A 266 -7.30 18.85 -0.34
C ILE A 266 -6.15 18.59 0.65
N PHE A 267 -5.15 19.45 0.69
CA PHE A 267 -4.03 19.29 1.60
C PHE A 267 -4.39 19.54 3.07
N ILE A 268 -5.45 20.30 3.38
CA ILE A 268 -5.88 20.52 4.76
C ILE A 268 -6.17 19.19 5.48
N PRO A 269 -7.09 18.32 5.01
CA PRO A 269 -7.31 17.03 5.65
C PRO A 269 -6.09 16.10 5.57
N ALA A 270 -5.28 16.17 4.50
CA ALA A 270 -4.05 15.39 4.38
C ALA A 270 -3.05 15.74 5.49
N VAL A 271 -2.82 17.02 5.72
CA VAL A 271 -1.92 17.50 6.79
C VAL A 271 -2.46 17.15 8.16
N ALA A 272 -3.77 17.26 8.39
CA ALA A 272 -4.39 16.86 9.65
C ALA A 272 -4.18 15.37 9.96
N ILE A 273 -4.38 14.50 8.96
CA ILE A 273 -4.13 13.06 9.10
C ILE A 273 -2.64 12.78 9.31
N LEU A 274 -1.76 13.46 8.59
CA LEU A 274 -0.31 13.32 8.70
C LEU A 274 0.19 13.67 10.11
N ILE A 275 -0.26 14.81 10.64
CA ILE A 275 0.07 15.26 12.01
C ILE A 275 -0.46 14.26 13.04
N TYR A 276 -1.71 13.85 12.91
CA TYR A 276 -2.32 12.85 13.78
C TYR A 276 -1.52 11.54 13.77
N ALA A 277 -1.19 11.03 12.58
CA ALA A 277 -0.41 9.81 12.44
C ALA A 277 0.99 9.92 13.03
N LYS A 278 1.63 11.09 12.96
CA LYS A 278 2.99 11.29 13.49
C LYS A 278 3.01 11.47 15.00
N LEU A 279 2.02 12.13 15.57
CA LEU A 279 1.98 12.39 17.01
C LEU A 279 1.48 11.21 17.85
N ASN A 280 0.82 10.23 17.25
CA ASN A 280 0.33 9.04 17.94
C ASN A 280 1.29 7.86 17.81
N ALA A 281 1.55 7.15 18.89
CA ALA A 281 2.47 6.00 18.92
C ALA A 281 2.12 4.92 17.89
N ASN A 282 0.82 4.63 17.69
CA ASN A 282 0.32 3.69 16.68
C ASN A 282 -0.25 4.39 15.43
N GLY A 283 0.07 5.65 15.22
CA GLY A 283 -0.56 6.46 14.18
C GLY A 283 -0.29 5.95 12.77
N PHE A 284 0.96 5.60 12.46
CA PHE A 284 1.31 5.03 11.16
C PHE A 284 0.62 3.68 10.92
N ASN A 285 0.63 2.78 11.90
CA ASN A 285 -0.05 1.48 11.76
C ASN A 285 -1.55 1.64 11.52
N THR A 286 -2.18 2.62 12.17
CA THR A 286 -3.58 2.94 11.95
C THR A 286 -3.80 3.49 10.54
N LEU A 287 -3.00 4.48 10.12
CA LEU A 287 -3.03 5.04 8.77
C LEU A 287 -2.86 3.94 7.71
N TRP A 288 -1.87 3.03 7.90
CA TRP A 288 -1.60 1.93 6.99
C TRP A 288 -2.77 0.95 6.87
N GLN A 289 -3.46 0.65 7.99
CA GLN A 289 -4.62 -0.24 7.97
C GLN A 289 -5.80 0.37 7.21
N TYR A 290 -6.09 1.66 7.40
CA TYR A 290 -7.12 2.35 6.61
C TYR A 290 -6.75 2.46 5.13
N PHE A 291 -5.49 2.77 4.83
CA PHE A 291 -4.97 2.79 3.47
C PHE A 291 -5.09 1.41 2.79
N GLY A 292 -4.56 0.35 3.42
CA GLY A 292 -4.63 -1.00 2.88
C GLY A 292 -6.06 -1.49 2.67
N PHE A 293 -6.95 -1.24 3.64
CA PHE A 293 -8.35 -1.58 3.52
C PHE A 293 -9.05 -0.86 2.35
N THR A 294 -8.92 0.47 2.26
CA THR A 294 -9.54 1.25 1.18
C THR A 294 -8.96 0.90 -0.18
N ASN A 295 -7.67 0.60 -0.24
CA ASN A 295 -7.00 0.16 -1.45
C ASN A 295 -7.59 -1.15 -2.00
N GLN A 296 -7.77 -2.15 -1.15
CA GLN A 296 -8.38 -3.42 -1.54
C GLN A 296 -9.86 -3.29 -1.84
N LEU A 297 -10.59 -2.46 -1.12
CA LEU A 297 -12.00 -2.21 -1.39
C LEU A 297 -12.20 -1.61 -2.79
N VAL A 298 -11.38 -0.64 -3.20
CA VAL A 298 -11.41 -0.09 -4.57
C VAL A 298 -11.08 -1.18 -5.60
N ALA A 299 -10.10 -2.05 -5.31
CA ALA A 299 -9.75 -3.16 -6.19
C ALA A 299 -10.90 -4.17 -6.36
N VAL A 300 -11.64 -4.46 -5.29
CA VAL A 300 -12.85 -5.32 -5.35
C VAL A 300 -13.89 -4.72 -6.30
N PHE A 301 -14.16 -3.41 -6.22
CA PHE A 301 -15.08 -2.74 -7.16
C PHE A 301 -14.56 -2.82 -8.60
N ALA A 302 -13.26 -2.63 -8.83
CA ALA A 302 -12.67 -2.76 -10.15
C ALA A 302 -12.82 -4.18 -10.71
N LEU A 303 -12.53 -5.21 -9.89
CA LEU A 303 -12.68 -6.62 -10.30
C LEU A 303 -14.13 -6.98 -10.58
N LEU A 304 -15.09 -6.41 -9.84
CA LEU A 304 -16.53 -6.54 -10.13
C LEU A 304 -16.86 -6.00 -11.52
N MET A 305 -16.45 -4.76 -11.81
CA MET A 305 -16.71 -4.13 -13.12
C MET A 305 -16.05 -4.88 -14.26
N ILE A 306 -14.80 -5.33 -14.07
CA ILE A 306 -14.08 -6.12 -15.08
C ILE A 306 -14.79 -7.45 -15.33
N SER A 307 -15.26 -8.14 -14.27
CA SER A 307 -15.98 -9.40 -14.39
C SER A 307 -17.30 -9.24 -15.17
N ILE A 308 -18.05 -8.18 -14.90
CA ILE A 308 -19.28 -7.84 -15.61
C ILE A 308 -18.96 -7.57 -17.09
N TYR A 309 -17.95 -6.75 -17.37
CA TYR A 309 -17.53 -6.42 -18.72
C TYR A 309 -17.11 -7.65 -19.54
N LEU A 310 -16.20 -8.46 -18.98
CA LEU A 310 -15.70 -9.66 -19.67
C LEU A 310 -16.81 -10.66 -19.95
N LYS A 311 -17.70 -10.90 -18.97
CA LYS A 311 -18.82 -11.81 -19.12
C LYS A 311 -19.81 -11.31 -20.18
N GLY A 312 -20.18 -10.01 -20.16
CA GLY A 312 -21.09 -9.41 -21.14
C GLY A 312 -20.53 -9.43 -22.58
N HIS A 313 -19.20 -9.53 -22.74
CA HIS A 313 -18.55 -9.67 -24.06
C HIS A 313 -18.15 -11.12 -24.40
N GLY A 314 -18.65 -12.12 -23.68
CA GLY A 314 -18.34 -13.53 -23.92
C GLY A 314 -16.88 -13.92 -23.73
N LYS A 315 -16.11 -13.12 -22.96
CA LYS A 315 -14.71 -13.38 -22.64
C LYS A 315 -14.56 -14.16 -21.34
N ASN A 316 -13.38 -14.74 -21.10
CA ASN A 316 -13.11 -15.48 -19.88
C ASN A 316 -13.08 -14.53 -18.65
N TYR A 317 -14.21 -14.42 -17.97
CA TYR A 317 -14.39 -13.56 -16.81
C TYR A 317 -13.90 -14.20 -15.50
N TYR A 318 -13.59 -15.49 -15.48
CA TYR A 318 -13.08 -16.18 -14.28
C TYR A 318 -11.74 -15.62 -13.81
N LEU A 319 -10.93 -15.05 -14.71
CA LEU A 319 -9.67 -14.38 -14.40
C LEU A 319 -9.83 -13.21 -13.42
N SER A 320 -10.96 -12.52 -13.46
CA SER A 320 -11.28 -11.42 -12.52
C SER A 320 -12.26 -11.84 -11.44
N LEU A 321 -13.15 -12.79 -11.73
CA LEU A 321 -14.15 -13.27 -10.78
C LEU A 321 -13.50 -13.96 -9.58
N LEU A 322 -12.56 -14.89 -9.81
CA LEU A 322 -11.94 -15.65 -8.72
C LEU A 322 -11.16 -14.76 -7.74
N PRO A 323 -10.23 -13.89 -8.18
CA PRO A 323 -9.61 -12.96 -7.26
C PRO A 323 -10.61 -11.96 -6.67
N GLY A 324 -11.66 -11.57 -7.43
CA GLY A 324 -12.74 -10.72 -6.93
C GLY A 324 -13.50 -11.34 -5.76
N CYS A 325 -13.87 -12.60 -5.86
CA CYS A 325 -14.50 -13.35 -4.77
C CYS A 325 -13.59 -13.48 -3.56
N PHE A 326 -12.32 -13.83 -3.78
CA PHE A 326 -11.33 -13.96 -2.71
C PHE A 326 -11.16 -12.65 -1.92
N TYR A 327 -10.90 -11.54 -2.63
CA TYR A 327 -10.69 -10.26 -1.97
C TYR A 327 -11.98 -9.65 -1.41
N THR A 328 -13.15 -9.96 -1.98
CA THR A 328 -14.44 -9.62 -1.36
C THR A 328 -14.58 -10.29 0.00
N PHE A 329 -14.23 -11.58 0.10
CA PHE A 329 -14.19 -12.28 1.37
C PHE A 329 -13.22 -11.64 2.37
N ILE A 330 -11.99 -11.35 1.95
CA ILE A 330 -10.94 -10.76 2.79
C ILE A 330 -11.36 -9.40 3.34
N VAL A 331 -11.79 -8.49 2.46
CA VAL A 331 -12.18 -7.12 2.83
C VAL A 331 -13.39 -7.13 3.76
N THR A 332 -14.39 -7.95 3.46
CA THR A 332 -15.61 -8.05 4.27
C THR A 332 -15.31 -8.68 5.63
N SER A 333 -14.59 -9.79 5.66
CA SER A 333 -14.21 -10.43 6.93
C SER A 333 -13.38 -9.48 7.81
N TYR A 334 -12.48 -8.71 7.21
CA TYR A 334 -11.65 -7.76 7.93
C TYR A 334 -12.45 -6.62 8.54
N ILE A 335 -13.34 -5.96 7.79
CA ILE A 335 -14.11 -4.82 8.31
C ILE A 335 -15.05 -5.23 9.45
N PHE A 336 -15.67 -6.41 9.35
CA PHE A 336 -16.58 -6.91 10.38
C PHE A 336 -15.90 -7.48 11.61
N HIS A 337 -14.58 -7.64 11.59
CA HIS A 337 -13.81 -8.07 12.76
C HIS A 337 -12.87 -7.00 13.32
N SER A 338 -12.46 -6.03 12.51
CA SER A 338 -11.45 -5.03 12.89
C SER A 338 -11.88 -4.16 14.05
N GLU A 339 -11.02 -4.05 15.07
CA GLU A 339 -11.22 -3.11 16.18
C GLU A 339 -11.15 -1.65 15.75
N LYS A 340 -10.31 -1.36 14.77
CA LYS A 340 -10.01 0.01 14.33
C LYS A 340 -11.04 0.56 13.34
N LEU A 341 -11.66 -0.31 12.54
CA LEU A 341 -12.71 0.07 11.60
C LEU A 341 -14.12 0.07 12.21
N GLY A 342 -14.26 -0.38 13.44
CA GLY A 342 -15.44 -0.15 14.25
C GLY A 342 -16.56 -1.21 14.18
N PHE A 343 -16.43 -2.26 13.40
CA PHE A 343 -17.46 -3.29 13.25
C PHE A 343 -17.08 -4.62 13.92
N ARG A 344 -16.97 -4.61 15.26
CA ARG A 344 -16.67 -5.81 16.05
C ARG A 344 -17.90 -6.73 16.13
N LEU A 345 -18.18 -7.49 15.06
CA LEU A 345 -19.31 -8.41 15.00
C LEU A 345 -19.20 -9.54 16.03
N ASP A 346 -17.99 -9.98 16.33
CA ASP A 346 -17.70 -10.97 17.38
C ASP A 346 -18.17 -10.50 18.77
N LYS A 347 -17.94 -9.22 19.10
CA LYS A 347 -18.43 -8.64 20.37
C LYS A 347 -19.93 -8.44 20.35
N LEU A 348 -20.48 -7.97 19.21
CA LEU A 348 -21.91 -7.73 19.07
C LEU A 348 -22.72 -9.01 19.24
N LEU A 349 -22.21 -10.15 18.78
CA LEU A 349 -22.84 -11.46 18.89
C LEU A 349 -22.41 -12.25 20.12
N HIS A 350 -21.64 -11.64 21.05
CA HIS A 350 -21.08 -12.29 22.24
C HIS A 350 -20.24 -13.55 21.92
N MET A 351 -19.59 -13.56 20.76
CA MET A 351 -18.72 -14.66 20.30
C MET A 351 -17.23 -14.42 20.60
N ASP A 352 -16.89 -13.33 21.30
CA ASP A 352 -15.54 -12.95 21.70
C ASP A 352 -14.82 -13.99 22.57
N LYS A 353 -15.56 -14.84 23.26
CA LYS A 353 -15.04 -15.94 24.10
C LYS A 353 -14.77 -17.24 23.31
N VAL A 354 -15.19 -17.33 22.06
CA VAL A 354 -14.93 -18.50 21.21
C VAL A 354 -13.54 -18.36 20.59
N ALA A 355 -12.76 -19.43 20.55
CA ALA A 355 -11.34 -19.45 20.15
C ALA A 355 -11.02 -18.83 18.78
N ASN A 356 -12.03 -18.53 17.96
CA ASN A 356 -11.93 -17.82 16.68
C ASN A 356 -13.13 -16.89 16.47
N GLY A 357 -13.13 -15.74 17.12
CA GLY A 357 -14.15 -14.68 16.93
C GLY A 357 -14.38 -14.24 15.47
N TYR A 358 -13.54 -14.71 14.54
CA TYR A 358 -13.68 -14.47 13.10
C TYR A 358 -14.82 -15.26 12.42
N ILE A 359 -15.37 -16.28 13.05
CA ILE A 359 -16.40 -17.13 12.41
C ILE A 359 -17.58 -16.31 11.89
N ALA A 360 -18.11 -15.40 12.69
CA ALA A 360 -19.22 -14.53 12.28
C ALA A 360 -18.84 -13.65 11.08
N SER A 361 -17.62 -13.09 11.08
CA SER A 361 -17.10 -12.26 9.99
C SER A 361 -16.88 -13.08 8.72
N TYR A 362 -16.46 -14.34 8.84
CA TYR A 362 -16.32 -15.25 7.71
C TYR A 362 -17.67 -15.60 7.07
N VAL A 363 -18.71 -15.82 7.88
CA VAL A 363 -20.06 -16.03 7.36
C VAL A 363 -20.53 -14.83 6.55
N VAL A 364 -20.31 -13.61 7.06
CA VAL A 364 -20.65 -12.38 6.31
C VAL A 364 -19.79 -12.27 5.04
N GLY A 365 -18.53 -12.67 5.09
CA GLY A 365 -17.65 -12.73 3.92
C GLY A 365 -18.17 -13.68 2.83
N VAL A 366 -18.67 -14.85 3.21
CA VAL A 366 -19.30 -15.81 2.26
C VAL A 366 -20.58 -15.24 1.65
N ILE A 367 -21.41 -14.57 2.44
CA ILE A 367 -22.62 -13.89 1.94
C ILE A 367 -22.22 -12.81 0.92
N ALA A 368 -21.16 -12.05 1.20
CA ALA A 368 -20.65 -11.02 0.28
C ALA A 368 -20.14 -11.62 -1.04
N ILE A 369 -19.50 -12.80 -1.02
CA ILE A 369 -19.13 -13.54 -2.25
C ILE A 369 -20.37 -13.89 -3.06
N ILE A 370 -21.40 -14.41 -2.42
CA ILE A 370 -22.67 -14.76 -3.12
C ILE A 370 -23.26 -13.52 -3.78
N LEU A 371 -23.30 -12.40 -3.08
CA LEU A 371 -23.75 -11.12 -3.63
C LEU A 371 -22.88 -10.65 -4.80
N PHE A 372 -21.55 -10.77 -4.68
CA PHE A 372 -20.62 -10.42 -5.75
C PHE A 372 -20.90 -11.22 -7.04
N VAL A 373 -21.04 -12.52 -6.93
CA VAL A 373 -21.37 -13.42 -8.06
C VAL A 373 -22.77 -13.12 -8.62
N ALA A 374 -23.75 -12.87 -7.76
CA ALA A 374 -25.11 -12.49 -8.17
C ALA A 374 -25.10 -11.17 -8.97
N LEU A 375 -24.35 -10.16 -8.53
CA LEU A 375 -24.18 -8.89 -9.25
C LEU A 375 -23.55 -9.10 -10.62
N VAL A 376 -22.47 -9.90 -10.73
CA VAL A 376 -21.85 -10.23 -12.01
C VAL A 376 -22.87 -10.92 -12.94
N ASN A 377 -23.67 -11.84 -12.43
CA ASN A 377 -24.68 -12.53 -13.22
C ASN A 377 -25.85 -11.64 -13.64
N HIS A 378 -26.22 -10.68 -12.81
CA HIS A 378 -27.34 -9.78 -13.07
C HIS A 378 -26.99 -8.71 -14.10
N PHE A 379 -25.81 -8.09 -13.98
CA PHE A 379 -25.41 -6.95 -14.82
C PHE A 379 -24.64 -7.33 -16.10
N ALA A 380 -24.22 -8.59 -16.24
CA ALA A 380 -23.53 -9.08 -17.43
C ALA A 380 -24.49 -9.62 -18.51
N LYS A 381 -25.73 -9.13 -18.50
CA LYS A 381 -26.75 -9.48 -19.50
C LYS A 381 -26.59 -8.68 -20.75
#